data_8a073bbff4c10450f13d446e24cc578f
#
_entry.id   8a073bbff4c10450f13d446e24cc578f
#
_cell.length_a   1.000
_cell.length_b   1.000
_cell.length_c   1.000
_cell.angle_alpha   90.00
_cell.angle_beta   90.00
_cell.angle_gamma   90.00
#
_symmetry.space_group_name_H-M   'P 1'
#
loop_
_entity.id
_entity.type
_entity.pdbx_description
1 polymer ?
#
loop_
_entity_poly.entity_id
_entity_poly.type
_entity_poly.pdbx_seq_one_letter_code
_entity_poly.pdbx_strand_id
1 'polypeptide(L)'
;MGNPEELIVTFGGDMLHSDTRNNRTEQSNHALDVDSRYHLVVEKAIAACFDVVAMASQVAKRVRVVVLEGNHSWHSEVWLSKLLEYAYMGNDNVQVINQRSARKHFIYGSNLLVWAHGDGVPMNKWQGIVSTELAHLWGITRNRHLKMGHLHHKRAKNAKSIVTSDNQGGWVENHGLLVEYLPALTATDAWHASKGFIGSQKAITGFQYHYIHGLISRLYQPA
;
A
#
# COMPACT_ATOMS: atom_id res chain seq x y z
N MET A 1 20.92 -14.11 4.36
CA MET A 1 19.89 -14.41 3.34
C MET A 1 20.41 -13.88 2.02
N GLY A 2 20.25 -14.61 0.90
CA GLY A 2 20.61 -14.09 -0.42
C GLY A 2 19.67 -12.99 -0.89
N ASN A 3 20.07 -12.25 -1.90
CA ASN A 3 19.21 -11.24 -2.52
C ASN A 3 17.95 -11.88 -3.11
N PRO A 4 16.77 -11.22 -3.00
CA PRO A 4 15.54 -11.76 -3.57
C PRO A 4 15.61 -11.79 -5.11
N GLU A 5 15.02 -12.83 -5.70
CA GLU A 5 14.86 -12.89 -7.16
C GLU A 5 13.93 -11.77 -7.66
N GLU A 6 12.89 -11.50 -6.91
CA GLU A 6 11.88 -10.49 -7.26
C GLU A 6 11.46 -9.72 -6.01
N LEU A 7 11.38 -8.40 -6.15
CA LEU A 7 10.93 -7.48 -5.11
C LEU A 7 9.76 -6.65 -5.62
N ILE A 8 8.68 -6.57 -4.85
CA ILE A 8 7.54 -5.70 -5.14
C ILE A 8 7.61 -4.50 -4.22
N VAL A 9 7.82 -3.33 -4.78
CA VAL A 9 7.76 -2.03 -4.09
C VAL A 9 6.33 -1.50 -4.22
N THR A 10 5.70 -1.18 -3.09
CA THR A 10 4.32 -0.66 -3.08
C THR A 10 4.28 0.72 -2.44
N PHE A 11 3.83 1.71 -3.19
CA PHE A 11 3.43 3.02 -2.68
C PHE A 11 1.93 2.95 -2.36
N GLY A 12 1.60 3.03 -1.08
CA GLY A 12 0.30 2.63 -0.52
C GLY A 12 -0.84 3.63 -0.68
N GLY A 13 -0.67 4.68 -1.46
CA GLY A 13 -1.59 5.80 -1.58
C GLY A 13 -1.32 6.89 -0.54
N ASP A 14 -1.91 8.06 -0.75
CA ASP A 14 -1.73 9.26 0.08
C ASP A 14 -0.26 9.70 0.19
N MET A 15 0.46 9.64 -0.94
CA MET A 15 1.85 10.11 -1.03
C MET A 15 1.96 11.61 -0.77
N LEU A 16 0.95 12.35 -1.18
CA LEU A 16 0.79 13.77 -0.88
C LEU A 16 -0.39 13.96 0.06
N HIS A 17 -0.30 14.99 0.88
CA HIS A 17 -1.36 15.31 1.81
C HIS A 17 -2.59 15.93 1.15
N SER A 18 -2.44 16.51 -0.03
CA SER A 18 -3.52 17.10 -0.85
C SER A 18 -3.10 17.27 -2.30
N ASP A 19 -4.06 17.09 -3.22
CA ASP A 19 -3.97 17.42 -4.63
C ASP A 19 -4.49 18.83 -4.96
N THR A 20 -5.05 19.52 -3.98
CA THR A 20 -5.74 20.78 -4.20
C THR A 20 -4.93 22.01 -3.75
N ARG A 21 -5.16 23.15 -4.41
CA ARG A 21 -4.57 24.43 -4.00
C ARG A 21 -5.15 25.00 -2.70
N ASN A 22 -6.28 24.45 -2.25
CA ASN A 22 -7.03 25.00 -1.12
C ASN A 22 -6.57 24.45 0.23
N ASN A 23 -5.56 23.59 0.26
CA ASN A 23 -5.06 22.93 1.46
C ASN A 23 -6.18 22.31 2.31
N ARG A 24 -7.11 21.63 1.62
CA ARG A 24 -8.25 20.95 2.24
C ARG A 24 -8.46 19.59 1.63
N THR A 25 -8.97 18.66 2.43
CA THR A 25 -9.35 17.34 1.92
C THR A 25 -10.58 17.46 1.02
N GLU A 26 -10.59 16.78 -0.12
CA GLU A 26 -11.69 16.87 -1.10
C GLU A 26 -13.03 16.41 -0.53
N GLN A 27 -13.05 15.29 0.18
CA GLN A 27 -14.29 14.69 0.66
C GLN A 27 -14.85 15.36 1.91
N SER A 28 -14.01 15.76 2.86
CA SER A 28 -14.44 16.23 4.18
C SER A 28 -14.19 17.72 4.41
N ASN A 29 -13.56 18.40 3.45
CA ASN A 29 -13.22 19.82 3.51
C ASN A 29 -12.43 20.26 4.76
N HIS A 30 -11.70 19.32 5.38
CA HIS A 30 -10.83 19.61 6.53
C HIS A 30 -9.60 20.40 6.08
N ALA A 31 -9.23 21.44 6.86
CA ALA A 31 -7.99 22.16 6.66
C ALA A 31 -6.79 21.25 6.92
N LEU A 32 -5.82 21.30 6.02
CA LEU A 32 -4.59 20.54 6.10
C LEU A 32 -3.43 21.46 6.41
N ASP A 33 -2.55 21.03 7.30
CA ASP A 33 -1.27 21.68 7.56
C ASP A 33 -0.25 21.19 6.52
N VAL A 34 -0.09 21.96 5.46
CA VAL A 34 0.79 21.61 4.34
C VAL A 34 1.76 22.72 4.03
N ASP A 35 2.93 22.39 3.51
CA ASP A 35 3.83 23.37 2.92
C ASP A 35 3.16 23.98 1.68
N SER A 36 3.07 25.30 1.62
CA SER A 36 2.48 26.03 0.51
C SER A 36 3.25 25.92 -0.81
N ARG A 37 4.49 25.42 -0.76
CA ARG A 37 5.34 25.22 -1.94
C ARG A 37 5.07 23.87 -2.60
N TYR A 38 3.84 23.70 -3.10
CA TYR A 38 3.35 22.43 -3.64
C TYR A 38 4.30 21.79 -4.67
N HIS A 39 4.90 22.56 -5.58
CA HIS A 39 5.84 22.02 -6.57
C HIS A 39 7.09 21.39 -5.94
N LEU A 40 7.59 21.92 -4.82
CA LEU A 40 8.72 21.33 -4.09
C LEU A 40 8.31 20.02 -3.39
N VAL A 41 7.07 19.98 -2.87
CA VAL A 41 6.52 18.75 -2.27
C VAL A 41 6.42 17.65 -3.31
N VAL A 42 5.88 17.96 -4.50
CA VAL A 42 5.79 17.01 -5.63
C VAL A 42 7.18 16.56 -6.09
N GLU A 43 8.12 17.48 -6.25
CA GLU A 43 9.50 17.15 -6.63
C GLU A 43 10.15 16.16 -5.65
N LYS A 44 10.00 16.42 -4.34
CA LYS A 44 10.53 15.54 -3.29
C LYS A 44 9.86 14.17 -3.26
N ALA A 45 8.55 14.13 -3.46
CA ALA A 45 7.81 12.87 -3.53
C ALA A 45 8.25 12.03 -4.73
N ILE A 46 8.40 12.64 -5.90
CA ILE A 46 8.91 11.97 -7.11
C ILE A 46 10.32 11.45 -6.86
N ALA A 47 11.24 12.30 -6.38
CA ALA A 47 12.62 11.89 -6.10
C ALA A 47 12.66 10.70 -5.13
N ALA A 48 11.92 10.75 -4.02
CA ALA A 48 11.85 9.67 -3.06
C ALA A 48 11.37 8.35 -3.69
N CYS A 49 10.37 8.40 -4.58
CA CYS A 49 9.88 7.20 -5.27
C CYS A 49 10.97 6.60 -6.19
N PHE A 50 11.68 7.43 -6.94
CA PHE A 50 12.77 6.97 -7.80
C PHE A 50 13.93 6.40 -6.98
N ASP A 51 14.30 7.03 -5.88
CA ASP A 51 15.36 6.54 -4.98
C ASP A 51 15.00 5.15 -4.41
N VAL A 52 13.77 4.95 -3.97
CA VAL A 52 13.31 3.65 -3.47
C VAL A 52 13.37 2.58 -4.55
N VAL A 53 12.94 2.88 -5.79
CA VAL A 53 13.01 1.91 -6.90
C VAL A 53 14.47 1.63 -7.28
N ALA A 54 15.32 2.64 -7.29
CA ALA A 54 16.75 2.48 -7.56
C ALA A 54 17.43 1.59 -6.49
N MET A 55 17.15 1.82 -5.21
CA MET A 55 17.65 0.97 -4.12
C MET A 55 17.14 -0.47 -4.25
N ALA A 56 15.86 -0.67 -4.59
CA ALA A 56 15.29 -1.98 -4.82
C ALA A 56 16.01 -2.73 -5.95
N SER A 57 16.38 -2.03 -7.01
CA SER A 57 17.07 -2.59 -8.18
C SER A 57 18.52 -3.01 -7.87
N GLN A 58 19.11 -2.51 -6.79
CA GLN A 58 20.44 -2.94 -6.33
C GLN A 58 20.43 -4.27 -5.59
N VAL A 59 19.26 -4.64 -5.02
CA VAL A 59 19.14 -5.82 -4.15
C VAL A 59 18.28 -6.94 -4.73
N ALA A 60 17.58 -6.69 -5.84
CA ALA A 60 16.74 -7.69 -6.50
C ALA A 60 17.02 -7.72 -8.00
N LYS A 61 16.91 -8.90 -8.62
CA LYS A 61 17.07 -9.05 -10.08
C LYS A 61 15.89 -8.44 -10.84
N ARG A 62 14.69 -8.53 -10.27
CA ARG A 62 13.47 -7.93 -10.84
C ARG A 62 12.76 -7.12 -9.77
N VAL A 63 12.34 -5.93 -10.16
CA VAL A 63 11.56 -5.03 -9.32
C VAL A 63 10.21 -4.78 -9.97
N ARG A 64 9.15 -5.01 -9.23
CA ARG A 64 7.80 -4.58 -9.62
C ARG A 64 7.40 -3.40 -8.77
N VAL A 65 6.80 -2.41 -9.40
CA VAL A 65 6.35 -1.21 -8.71
C VAL A 65 4.83 -1.15 -8.76
N VAL A 66 4.21 -0.97 -7.61
CA VAL A 66 2.76 -0.76 -7.46
C VAL A 66 2.54 0.63 -6.89
N VAL A 67 1.73 1.43 -7.54
CA VAL A 67 1.26 2.73 -7.02
C VAL A 67 -0.24 2.62 -6.82
N LEU A 68 -0.70 2.86 -5.60
CA LEU A 68 -2.12 2.90 -5.27
C LEU A 68 -2.59 4.34 -5.25
N GLU A 69 -3.79 4.57 -5.75
CA GLU A 69 -4.47 5.84 -5.64
C GLU A 69 -5.10 5.97 -4.25
N GLY A 70 -4.71 6.99 -3.49
CA GLY A 70 -5.29 7.33 -2.19
C GLY A 70 -6.42 8.35 -2.32
N ASN A 71 -7.07 8.64 -1.21
CA ASN A 71 -8.16 9.62 -1.18
C ASN A 71 -7.71 11.07 -0.97
N HIS A 72 -6.45 11.30 -0.60
CA HIS A 72 -5.85 12.64 -0.43
C HIS A 72 -5.14 13.13 -1.69
N SER A 73 -4.57 12.24 -2.48
CA SER A 73 -3.68 12.58 -3.62
C SER A 73 -3.93 11.72 -4.87
N TRP A 74 -5.20 11.44 -5.15
CA TRP A 74 -5.60 10.55 -6.23
C TRP A 74 -5.01 10.95 -7.60
N HIS A 75 -5.09 12.24 -7.96
CA HIS A 75 -4.58 12.73 -9.25
C HIS A 75 -3.05 12.63 -9.32
N SER A 76 -2.36 13.04 -8.27
CA SER A 76 -0.90 12.98 -8.19
C SER A 76 -0.39 11.55 -8.32
N GLU A 77 -1.07 10.58 -7.74
CA GLU A 77 -0.68 9.17 -7.79
C GLU A 77 -0.94 8.53 -9.16
N VAL A 78 -2.01 8.94 -9.84
CA VAL A 78 -2.23 8.56 -11.24
C VAL A 78 -1.07 9.07 -12.12
N TRP A 79 -0.68 10.34 -11.95
CA TRP A 79 0.45 10.91 -12.67
C TRP A 79 1.78 10.23 -12.29
N LEU A 80 2.03 9.99 -11.00
CA LEU A 80 3.22 9.30 -10.52
C LEU A 80 3.34 7.90 -11.12
N SER A 81 2.24 7.15 -11.13
CA SER A 81 2.17 5.80 -11.72
C SER A 81 2.57 5.83 -13.19
N LYS A 82 2.07 6.81 -13.97
CA LYS A 82 2.42 6.99 -15.37
C LYS A 82 3.86 7.45 -15.56
N LEU A 83 4.32 8.37 -14.73
CA LEU A 83 5.70 8.86 -14.77
C LEU A 83 6.70 7.69 -14.58
N LEU A 84 6.47 6.85 -13.59
CA LEU A 84 7.29 5.66 -13.34
C LEU A 84 7.20 4.67 -14.51
N GLU A 85 6.00 4.42 -15.05
CA GLU A 85 5.82 3.53 -16.20
C GLU A 85 6.63 4.01 -17.41
N TYR A 86 6.59 5.31 -17.74
CA TYR A 86 7.37 5.88 -18.85
C TYR A 86 8.87 5.91 -18.56
N ALA A 87 9.27 6.23 -17.34
CA ALA A 87 10.68 6.30 -16.95
C ALA A 87 11.38 4.93 -17.02
N TYR A 88 10.65 3.86 -16.71
CA TYR A 88 11.16 2.49 -16.76
C TYR A 88 10.72 1.72 -18.03
N MET A 89 10.12 2.40 -19.00
CA MET A 89 9.76 1.77 -20.27
C MET A 89 11.00 1.24 -21.00
N GLY A 90 10.99 -0.06 -21.32
CA GLY A 90 12.15 -0.74 -21.91
C GLY A 90 13.23 -1.18 -20.92
N ASN A 91 12.99 -1.03 -19.62
CA ASN A 91 13.87 -1.60 -18.61
C ASN A 91 13.45 -3.04 -18.30
N ASP A 92 14.34 -4.00 -18.56
CA ASP A 92 14.05 -5.43 -18.36
C ASP A 92 13.94 -5.82 -16.88
N ASN A 93 14.51 -5.02 -15.98
CA ASN A 93 14.59 -5.33 -14.55
C ASN A 93 13.49 -4.64 -13.72
N VAL A 94 12.90 -3.56 -14.22
CA VAL A 94 11.87 -2.79 -13.50
C VAL A 94 10.56 -2.75 -14.29
N GLN A 95 9.48 -3.21 -13.69
CA GLN A 95 8.15 -3.19 -14.29
C GLN A 95 7.15 -2.52 -13.37
N VAL A 96 6.40 -1.55 -13.88
CA VAL A 96 5.29 -0.92 -13.15
C VAL A 96 4.00 -1.69 -13.40
N ILE A 97 3.35 -2.13 -12.31
CA ILE A 97 2.03 -2.79 -12.35
C ILE A 97 0.96 -1.70 -12.42
N ASN A 98 0.63 -1.27 -13.63
CA ASN A 98 -0.28 -0.16 -13.86
C ASN A 98 -1.66 -0.65 -14.31
N GLN A 99 -2.32 -1.44 -13.48
CA GLN A 99 -3.70 -1.87 -13.71
C GLN A 99 -4.67 -0.70 -13.47
N ARG A 100 -5.68 -0.56 -14.35
CA ARG A 100 -6.72 0.48 -14.25
C ARG A 100 -7.82 0.14 -13.22
N SER A 101 -7.44 -0.50 -12.15
CA SER A 101 -8.33 -0.87 -11.05
C SER A 101 -7.84 -0.22 -9.77
N ALA A 102 -8.74 0.21 -8.90
CA ALA A 102 -8.42 0.66 -7.56
C ALA A 102 -7.75 -0.44 -6.70
N ARG A 103 -7.81 -1.69 -7.17
CA ARG A 103 -7.17 -2.86 -6.55
C ARG A 103 -6.16 -3.44 -7.51
N LYS A 104 -4.89 -3.21 -7.22
CA LYS A 104 -3.78 -3.79 -7.99
C LYS A 104 -3.56 -5.22 -7.50
N HIS A 105 -3.13 -6.10 -8.37
CA HIS A 105 -2.87 -7.49 -8.00
C HIS A 105 -1.72 -8.11 -8.79
N PHE A 106 -1.13 -9.14 -8.20
CA PHE A 106 -0.06 -9.92 -8.81
C PHE A 106 -0.14 -11.37 -8.35
N ILE A 107 0.18 -12.31 -9.23
CA ILE A 107 0.29 -13.73 -8.90
C ILE A 107 1.75 -14.12 -8.79
N TYR A 108 2.10 -14.73 -7.66
CA TYR A 108 3.39 -15.35 -7.44
C TYR A 108 3.19 -16.81 -7.02
N GLY A 109 3.31 -17.71 -7.97
CA GLY A 109 3.03 -19.12 -7.76
C GLY A 109 1.62 -19.38 -7.25
N SER A 110 1.48 -20.00 -6.08
CA SER A 110 0.19 -20.23 -5.44
C SER A 110 -0.37 -19.01 -4.68
N ASN A 111 0.32 -17.86 -4.74
CA ASN A 111 -0.07 -16.66 -4.00
C ASN A 111 -0.80 -15.66 -4.90
N LEU A 112 -1.93 -15.18 -4.46
CA LEU A 112 -2.60 -13.98 -4.96
C LEU A 112 -2.28 -12.82 -4.02
N LEU A 113 -1.50 -11.87 -4.50
CA LEU A 113 -1.16 -10.64 -3.79
C LEU A 113 -2.03 -9.52 -4.32
N VAL A 114 -2.76 -8.86 -3.43
CA VAL A 114 -3.67 -7.77 -3.77
C VAL A 114 -3.31 -6.55 -2.91
N TRP A 115 -3.41 -5.38 -3.50
CA TRP A 115 -3.20 -4.10 -2.83
C TRP A 115 -4.38 -3.17 -3.11
N ALA A 116 -4.83 -2.48 -2.08
CA ALA A 116 -5.81 -1.41 -2.16
C ALA A 116 -5.44 -0.31 -1.17
N HIS A 117 -5.85 0.93 -1.42
CA HIS A 117 -5.64 1.99 -0.42
C HIS A 117 -6.40 1.71 0.86
N GLY A 118 -7.66 1.29 0.77
CA GLY A 118 -8.44 0.81 1.92
C GLY A 118 -9.51 1.78 2.41
N ASP A 119 -9.69 2.92 1.73
CA ASP A 119 -10.74 3.89 2.03
C ASP A 119 -12.15 3.38 1.62
N GLY A 120 -13.17 3.86 2.31
CA GLY A 120 -14.59 3.66 1.95
C GLY A 120 -15.12 2.23 2.04
N VAL A 121 -14.31 1.20 2.30
CA VAL A 121 -14.74 -0.20 2.33
C VAL A 121 -14.58 -0.82 3.72
N PRO A 122 -15.66 -1.29 4.35
CA PRO A 122 -15.56 -2.02 5.61
C PRO A 122 -14.74 -3.31 5.50
N MET A 123 -13.94 -3.61 6.54
CA MET A 123 -13.01 -4.75 6.55
C MET A 123 -13.68 -6.09 6.21
N ASN A 124 -14.89 -6.33 6.67
CA ASN A 124 -15.62 -7.57 6.47
C ASN A 124 -16.13 -7.78 5.02
N LYS A 125 -16.07 -6.77 4.17
CA LYS A 125 -16.49 -6.87 2.76
C LYS A 125 -15.38 -7.27 1.81
N TRP A 126 -14.12 -7.12 2.21
CA TRP A 126 -12.98 -7.32 1.32
C TRP A 126 -12.88 -8.71 0.73
N GLN A 127 -13.18 -9.74 1.50
CA GLN A 127 -13.15 -11.11 0.99
C GLN A 127 -14.14 -11.29 -0.18
N GLY A 128 -15.39 -10.84 0.00
CA GLY A 128 -16.40 -10.90 -1.07
C GLY A 128 -16.02 -10.11 -2.31
N ILE A 129 -15.45 -8.91 -2.12
CA ILE A 129 -14.99 -8.06 -3.23
C ILE A 129 -13.87 -8.75 -4.00
N VAL A 130 -12.80 -9.16 -3.33
CA VAL A 130 -11.63 -9.76 -3.97
C VAL A 130 -11.99 -11.09 -4.65
N SER A 131 -12.80 -11.94 -4.01
CA SER A 131 -13.20 -13.22 -4.59
C SER A 131 -14.13 -13.05 -5.79
N THR A 132 -14.91 -11.98 -5.86
CA THR A 132 -15.80 -11.69 -6.99
C THR A 132 -15.04 -11.06 -8.15
N GLU A 133 -14.29 -10.00 -7.89
CA GLU A 133 -13.55 -9.27 -8.94
C GLU A 133 -12.44 -10.12 -9.57
N LEU A 134 -11.77 -10.93 -8.76
CA LEU A 134 -10.65 -11.77 -9.17
C LEU A 134 -11.02 -13.25 -9.14
N ALA A 135 -12.26 -13.62 -9.45
CA ALA A 135 -12.79 -14.97 -9.28
C ALA A 135 -11.93 -16.06 -9.92
N HIS A 136 -11.43 -15.84 -11.13
CA HIS A 136 -10.54 -16.78 -11.80
C HIS A 136 -9.22 -16.95 -11.02
N LEU A 137 -8.58 -15.83 -10.64
CA LEU A 137 -7.32 -15.82 -9.89
C LEU A 137 -7.51 -16.40 -8.49
N TRP A 138 -8.65 -16.12 -7.87
CA TRP A 138 -9.04 -16.72 -6.60
C TRP A 138 -9.11 -18.25 -6.70
N GLY A 139 -9.70 -18.78 -7.76
CA GLY A 139 -9.86 -20.23 -7.95
C GLY A 139 -8.54 -20.98 -8.16
N ILE A 140 -7.55 -20.37 -8.81
CA ILE A 140 -6.28 -21.00 -9.14
C ILE A 140 -5.18 -20.78 -8.09
N THR A 141 -5.43 -19.95 -7.06
CA THR A 141 -4.48 -19.65 -5.98
C THR A 141 -4.92 -20.24 -4.65
N ARG A 142 -3.98 -20.49 -3.75
CA ARG A 142 -4.25 -21.06 -2.40
C ARG A 142 -4.06 -20.01 -1.31
N ASN A 143 -3.03 -19.19 -1.42
CA ASN A 143 -2.64 -18.20 -0.44
C ASN A 143 -3.04 -16.81 -0.96
N ARG A 144 -3.93 -16.11 -0.28
CA ARG A 144 -4.48 -14.83 -0.75
C ARG A 144 -4.25 -13.76 0.29
N HIS A 145 -3.67 -12.65 -0.15
CA HIS A 145 -3.21 -11.58 0.72
C HIS A 145 -3.69 -10.24 0.17
N LEU A 146 -4.34 -9.45 1.02
CA LEU A 146 -4.67 -8.06 0.75
C LEU A 146 -3.89 -7.15 1.69
N LYS A 147 -3.11 -6.22 1.13
CA LYS A 147 -2.37 -5.21 1.85
C LYS A 147 -3.03 -3.86 1.64
N MET A 148 -3.23 -3.11 2.72
CA MET A 148 -3.91 -1.82 2.69
C MET A 148 -3.19 -0.78 3.54
N GLY A 149 -3.32 0.50 3.13
CA GLY A 149 -2.93 1.68 3.89
C GLY A 149 -4.12 2.33 4.58
N HIS A 150 -4.27 3.65 4.43
CA HIS A 150 -5.36 4.54 4.84
C HIS A 150 -5.66 4.58 6.36
N LEU A 151 -5.83 3.44 7.02
CA LEU A 151 -6.12 3.41 8.44
C LEU A 151 -4.84 3.60 9.25
N HIS A 152 -4.64 4.81 9.75
CA HIS A 152 -3.49 5.17 10.59
C HIS A 152 -3.54 4.55 11.99
N HIS A 153 -4.58 3.76 12.29
CA HIS A 153 -4.78 3.13 13.60
C HIS A 153 -5.42 1.74 13.46
N LYS A 154 -5.14 0.92 14.44
CA LYS A 154 -5.75 -0.41 14.56
C LYS A 154 -7.20 -0.29 15.01
N ARG A 155 -8.17 -0.70 14.22
CA ARG A 155 -9.54 -0.93 14.67
C ARG A 155 -9.87 -2.42 14.59
N ALA A 156 -9.93 -3.05 15.75
CA ALA A 156 -10.55 -4.35 15.95
C ALA A 156 -11.91 -4.18 16.67
N LYS A 157 -12.79 -3.30 16.20
CA LYS A 157 -14.16 -3.27 16.72
C LYS A 157 -15.01 -4.22 15.87
N ASN A 158 -15.52 -5.30 16.51
CA ASN A 158 -16.50 -6.26 15.97
C ASN A 158 -16.02 -7.22 14.88
N ALA A 159 -14.76 -7.60 14.84
CA ALA A 159 -14.35 -8.71 14.00
C ALA A 159 -14.74 -10.04 14.68
N LYS A 160 -15.70 -10.76 14.10
CA LYS A 160 -15.99 -12.18 14.43
C LYS A 160 -14.89 -13.13 13.93
N SER A 161 -13.83 -12.61 13.36
CA SER A 161 -12.66 -13.30 12.84
C SER A 161 -11.49 -13.15 13.81
N ILE A 162 -10.55 -14.08 13.78
CA ILE A 162 -9.33 -14.02 14.60
C ILE A 162 -8.57 -12.74 14.24
N VAL A 163 -8.62 -11.75 15.11
CA VAL A 163 -7.83 -10.53 15.00
C VAL A 163 -6.62 -10.71 15.90
N THR A 164 -5.46 -10.81 15.33
CA THR A 164 -4.23 -10.61 16.09
C THR A 164 -3.73 -9.21 15.79
N SER A 165 -3.62 -8.39 16.80
CA SER A 165 -2.96 -7.09 16.72
C SER A 165 -1.69 -7.17 17.56
N ASP A 166 -0.56 -7.15 16.90
CA ASP A 166 0.68 -6.76 17.54
C ASP A 166 0.89 -5.24 17.35
N ASN A 167 1.97 -4.71 17.92
CA ASN A 167 2.31 -3.30 17.75
C ASN A 167 2.76 -2.94 16.31
N GLN A 168 2.74 -3.90 15.37
CA GLN A 168 3.33 -3.82 14.05
C GLN A 168 2.31 -3.76 12.90
N GLY A 169 1.05 -3.60 13.15
CA GLY A 169 -0.03 -3.60 12.17
C GLY A 169 -1.21 -4.49 12.60
N GLY A 170 -2.36 -4.35 11.97
CA GLY A 170 -3.52 -5.21 12.17
C GLY A 170 -3.71 -6.15 11.00
N TRP A 171 -3.95 -7.42 11.26
CA TRP A 171 -4.33 -8.37 10.24
C TRP A 171 -5.53 -9.23 10.66
N VAL A 172 -6.31 -9.64 9.68
CA VAL A 172 -7.49 -10.48 9.87
C VAL A 172 -7.52 -11.52 8.77
N GLU A 173 -7.67 -12.78 9.13
CA GLU A 173 -8.03 -13.82 8.18
C GLU A 173 -9.55 -13.89 8.05
N ASN A 174 -10.04 -13.70 6.84
CA ASN A 174 -11.45 -13.72 6.53
C ASN A 174 -11.70 -14.70 5.39
N HIS A 175 -12.16 -15.92 5.74
CA HIS A 175 -12.55 -16.98 4.78
C HIS A 175 -11.55 -17.18 3.63
N GLY A 176 -10.27 -17.34 3.95
CA GLY A 176 -9.20 -17.61 2.98
C GLY A 176 -8.59 -16.38 2.32
N LEU A 177 -8.86 -15.16 2.81
CA LEU A 177 -8.15 -13.93 2.51
C LEU A 177 -7.49 -13.37 3.77
N LEU A 178 -6.17 -13.24 3.76
CA LEU A 178 -5.45 -12.52 4.81
C LEU A 178 -5.42 -11.03 4.48
N VAL A 179 -6.12 -10.24 5.27
CA VAL A 179 -6.23 -8.78 5.12
C VAL A 179 -5.32 -8.11 6.14
N GLU A 180 -4.43 -7.23 5.68
CA GLU A 180 -3.48 -6.54 6.55
C GLU A 180 -3.48 -5.03 6.28
N TYR A 181 -3.69 -4.24 7.35
CA TYR A 181 -3.47 -2.80 7.35
C TYR A 181 -2.03 -2.51 7.75
N LEU A 182 -1.36 -1.72 6.93
CA LEU A 182 0.04 -1.37 7.11
C LEU A 182 0.17 -0.02 7.81
N PRO A 183 1.19 0.15 8.66
CA PRO A 183 1.46 1.44 9.29
C PRO A 183 1.87 2.48 8.23
N ALA A 184 1.61 3.75 8.51
CA ALA A 184 2.11 4.86 7.72
C ALA A 184 3.55 5.20 8.10
N LEU A 185 4.27 5.86 7.20
CA LEU A 185 5.61 6.41 7.47
C LEU A 185 5.56 7.80 8.12
N THR A 186 4.43 8.49 7.98
CA THR A 186 4.25 9.86 8.44
C THR A 186 3.92 9.97 9.92
N ALA A 187 4.27 11.12 10.51
CA ALA A 187 3.85 11.49 11.86
C ALA A 187 2.32 11.65 11.91
N THR A 188 1.77 11.47 13.13
CA THR A 188 0.41 11.88 13.46
C THR A 188 0.30 13.39 13.27
N ASP A 189 -0.58 13.86 12.39
CA ASP A 189 -0.87 15.27 12.21
C ASP A 189 -1.83 15.82 13.30
N ALA A 190 -2.09 17.12 13.26
CA ALA A 190 -2.97 17.79 14.21
C ALA A 190 -4.41 17.23 14.20
N TRP A 191 -4.92 16.82 13.03
CA TRP A 191 -6.25 16.21 12.90
C TRP A 191 -6.29 14.84 13.58
N HIS A 192 -5.32 13.97 13.30
CA HIS A 192 -5.22 12.65 13.92
C HIS A 192 -5.10 12.79 15.44
N ALA A 193 -4.26 13.72 15.93
CA ALA A 193 -4.12 14.00 17.35
C ALA A 193 -5.45 14.45 17.97
N SER A 194 -6.20 15.33 17.32
CA SER A 194 -7.51 15.82 17.78
C SER A 194 -8.57 14.72 17.89
N LYS A 195 -8.44 13.65 17.09
CA LYS A 195 -9.32 12.48 17.10
C LYS A 195 -8.84 11.35 18.00
N GLY A 196 -7.74 11.57 18.73
CA GLY A 196 -7.17 10.57 19.64
C GLY A 196 -6.39 9.46 18.96
N PHE A 197 -6.01 9.64 17.69
CA PHE A 197 -5.18 8.69 16.94
C PHE A 197 -3.69 8.96 17.21
N ILE A 198 -3.31 8.85 18.49
CA ILE A 198 -1.94 9.06 18.97
C ILE A 198 -1.26 7.71 19.21
N GLY A 199 0.06 7.66 18.97
CA GLY A 199 0.87 6.47 19.30
C GLY A 199 0.90 5.40 18.18
N SER A 200 0.42 5.69 16.96
CA SER A 200 0.64 4.80 15.83
C SER A 200 2.13 4.75 15.50
N GLN A 201 2.69 3.56 15.47
CA GLN A 201 4.08 3.37 15.07
C GLN A 201 4.24 3.61 13.59
N LYS A 202 5.31 4.31 13.22
CA LYS A 202 5.72 4.54 11.83
C LYS A 202 6.65 3.42 11.43
N ALA A 203 6.38 2.80 10.29
CA ALA A 203 7.27 1.73 9.83
C ALA A 203 7.08 1.41 8.36
N ILE A 204 8.14 0.83 7.79
CA ILE A 204 8.08 0.06 6.57
C ILE A 204 7.85 -1.40 6.95
N THR A 205 6.90 -2.05 6.28
CA THR A 205 6.67 -3.48 6.46
C THR A 205 7.03 -4.23 5.19
N GLY A 206 7.91 -5.20 5.33
CA GLY A 206 8.28 -6.14 4.27
C GLY A 206 7.63 -7.51 4.48
N PHE A 207 7.40 -8.21 3.39
CA PHE A 207 6.81 -9.54 3.40
C PHE A 207 7.60 -10.46 2.49
N GLN A 208 7.94 -11.63 2.98
CA GLN A 208 8.60 -12.66 2.18
C GLN A 208 7.62 -13.81 1.89
N TYR A 209 7.48 -14.13 0.62
CA TYR A 209 6.59 -15.19 0.16
C TYR A 209 7.37 -16.34 -0.43
N HIS A 210 6.97 -17.55 -0.06
CA HIS A 210 7.41 -18.76 -0.75
C HIS A 210 6.46 -19.05 -1.92
N TYR A 211 7.01 -19.49 -3.04
CA TYR A 211 6.26 -19.74 -4.28
C TYR A 211 5.03 -20.67 -4.09
N ILE A 212 5.13 -21.66 -3.20
CA ILE A 212 4.06 -22.62 -2.92
C ILE A 212 3.40 -22.38 -1.56
N HIS A 213 4.19 -22.08 -0.50
CA HIS A 213 3.73 -22.14 0.89
C HIS A 213 3.16 -20.83 1.44
N GLY A 214 3.11 -19.78 0.63
CA GLY A 214 2.54 -18.50 1.07
C GLY A 214 3.53 -17.60 1.82
N LEU A 215 3.01 -16.81 2.73
CA LEU A 215 3.78 -15.86 3.55
C LEU A 215 4.65 -16.63 4.56
N ILE A 216 5.96 -16.43 4.49
CA ILE A 216 6.94 -17.08 5.38
C ILE A 216 7.60 -16.14 6.37
N SER A 217 7.60 -14.83 6.10
CA SER A 217 8.21 -13.86 6.99
C SER A 217 7.55 -12.48 6.87
N ARG A 218 7.51 -11.77 7.99
CA ARG A 218 7.23 -10.33 8.06
C ARG A 218 8.45 -9.63 8.61
N LEU A 219 8.85 -8.56 7.93
CA LEU A 219 9.92 -7.68 8.34
C LEU A 219 9.32 -6.34 8.72
N TYR A 220 9.74 -5.82 9.84
CA TYR A 220 9.25 -4.55 10.35
C TYR A 220 10.43 -3.64 10.64
N GLN A 221 10.48 -2.50 9.96
CA GLN A 221 11.49 -1.48 10.14
C GLN A 221 10.82 -0.20 10.65
N PRO A 222 10.99 0.15 11.93
CA PRO A 222 10.56 1.46 12.43
C PRO A 222 11.22 2.60 11.65
N ALA A 223 10.46 3.68 11.40
CA ALA A 223 10.94 4.91 10.76
C ALA A 223 11.42 5.92 11.80
#